data_747fc51fa618626c89bfdc4778676000
#
_entry.id   747fc51fa618626c89bfdc4778676000
#
_cell.length_a   1.000
_cell.length_b   1.000
_cell.length_c   1.000
_cell.angle_alpha   90.00
_cell.angle_beta   90.00
_cell.angle_gamma   90.00
#
_symmetry.space_group_name_H-M   'P 1'
#
loop_
_entity.id
_entity.type
_entity.pdbx_description
1 polymer ?
#
loop_
_entity_poly.entity_id
_entity_poly.type
_entity_poly.pdbx_seq_one_letter_code
_entity_poly.pdbx_strand_id
1 'polypeptide(L)'
;TWKLIEEAYNGPGIIVFTDPDHAGEQIRRRIMEKFPEARQAFLDRKAATKKGDIGIENADPESIREALRKAHGSFDAKPAAPVFLQKDLLDAGLIGQADSAARREKLGKILGIGYGNGKVMLQRLNSFGIERDAFEQAVQEL
;
A
#
# COMPACT_ATOMS: atom_id res chain seq x y z
N THR A 1 24.19 -5.32 -0.88
CA THR A 1 22.73 -5.44 -0.79
C THR A 1 22.02 -4.82 -2.00
N TRP A 2 22.32 -3.57 -2.33
CA TRP A 2 21.72 -2.89 -3.49
C TRP A 2 21.96 -3.62 -4.80
N LYS A 3 23.14 -4.19 -4.99
CA LYS A 3 23.50 -4.94 -6.19
C LYS A 3 22.61 -6.18 -6.36
N LEU A 4 22.34 -6.90 -5.27
CA LEU A 4 21.46 -8.07 -5.29
C LEU A 4 20.02 -7.70 -5.65
N ILE A 5 19.54 -6.57 -5.12
CA ILE A 5 18.22 -6.05 -5.44
C ILE A 5 18.13 -5.68 -6.92
N GLU A 6 19.14 -5.00 -7.46
CA GLU A 6 19.20 -4.63 -8.87
C GLU A 6 19.20 -5.85 -9.78
N GLU A 7 19.98 -6.87 -9.47
CA GLU A 7 20.00 -8.12 -10.24
C GLU A 7 18.64 -8.81 -10.24
N ALA A 8 17.96 -8.88 -9.09
CA ALA A 8 16.65 -9.47 -8.99
C ALA A 8 15.60 -8.63 -9.73
N TYR A 9 15.68 -7.31 -9.64
CA TYR A 9 14.77 -6.38 -10.32
C TYR A 9 14.86 -6.53 -11.85
N ASN A 10 16.07 -6.64 -12.37
CA ASN A 10 16.30 -6.79 -13.81
C ASN A 10 16.03 -8.22 -14.33
N GLY A 11 15.92 -9.19 -13.43
CA GLY A 11 15.61 -10.57 -13.75
C GLY A 11 14.13 -10.89 -13.51
N PRO A 12 13.82 -11.72 -12.47
CA PRO A 12 12.43 -12.12 -12.20
C PRO A 12 11.55 -11.01 -11.66
N GLY A 13 12.11 -9.87 -11.23
CA GLY A 13 11.40 -8.80 -10.57
C GLY A 13 11.48 -8.89 -9.06
N ILE A 14 11.01 -7.84 -8.39
CA ILE A 14 11.00 -7.77 -6.92
C ILE A 14 9.64 -7.32 -6.40
N ILE A 15 9.32 -7.75 -5.19
CA ILE A 15 8.20 -7.25 -4.41
C ILE A 15 8.77 -6.61 -3.15
N VAL A 16 8.47 -5.33 -2.95
CA VAL A 16 8.86 -4.60 -1.74
C VAL A 16 7.84 -4.89 -0.64
N PHE A 17 8.28 -5.52 0.43
CA PHE A 17 7.44 -5.93 1.53
C PHE A 17 8.16 -5.64 2.84
N THR A 18 7.84 -4.51 3.44
CA THR A 18 8.51 -3.99 4.63
C THR A 18 7.55 -3.93 5.81
N ASP A 19 8.10 -3.82 7.02
CA ASP A 19 7.29 -3.69 8.23
C ASP A 19 6.37 -2.46 8.15
N PRO A 20 5.14 -2.55 8.66
CA PRO A 20 4.17 -1.45 8.60
C PRO A 20 4.43 -0.41 9.71
N ASP A 21 5.65 0.10 9.77
CA ASP A 21 6.10 1.13 10.69
C ASP A 21 6.84 2.24 9.93
N HIS A 22 7.26 3.28 10.64
CA HIS A 22 7.95 4.41 10.03
C HIS A 22 9.26 4.00 9.34
N ALA A 23 10.05 3.15 10.00
CA ALA A 23 11.31 2.67 9.44
C ALA A 23 11.09 1.84 8.17
N GLY A 24 10.09 0.97 8.17
CA GLY A 24 9.71 0.18 7.00
C GLY A 24 9.26 1.04 5.82
N GLU A 25 8.50 2.10 6.08
CA GLU A 25 8.08 3.04 5.05
C GLU A 25 9.25 3.83 4.47
N GLN A 26 10.25 4.18 5.27
CA GLN A 26 11.46 4.84 4.76
C GLN A 26 12.26 3.91 3.86
N ILE A 27 12.42 2.65 4.25
CA ILE A 27 13.10 1.63 3.44
C ILE A 27 12.36 1.45 2.11
N ARG A 28 11.04 1.32 2.16
CA ARG A 28 10.19 1.20 0.96
C ARG A 28 10.41 2.37 0.02
N ARG A 29 10.36 3.59 0.53
CA ARG A 29 10.54 4.80 -0.27
C ARG A 29 11.89 4.82 -0.97
N ARG A 30 12.96 4.45 -0.26
CA ARG A 30 14.31 4.41 -0.83
C ARG A 30 14.44 3.38 -1.94
N ILE A 31 13.82 2.22 -1.78
CA ILE A 31 13.81 1.17 -2.81
C ILE A 31 13.02 1.63 -4.02
N MET A 32 11.84 2.22 -3.81
CA MET A 32 10.99 2.66 -4.91
C MET A 32 11.59 3.82 -5.70
N GLU A 33 12.43 4.66 -5.09
CA GLU A 33 13.17 5.71 -5.82
C GLU A 33 14.16 5.12 -6.83
N LYS A 34 14.78 4.00 -6.49
CA LYS A 34 15.75 3.33 -7.36
C LYS A 34 15.11 2.35 -8.34
N PHE A 35 14.02 1.71 -7.92
CA PHE A 35 13.35 0.65 -8.68
C PHE A 35 11.85 0.95 -8.79
N PRO A 36 11.48 1.97 -9.57
CA PRO A 36 10.09 2.47 -9.60
C PRO A 36 9.06 1.49 -10.14
N GLU A 37 9.47 0.46 -10.86
CA GLU A 37 8.59 -0.57 -11.39
C GLU A 37 8.45 -1.79 -10.47
N ALA A 38 9.07 -1.76 -9.29
CA ALA A 38 8.92 -2.82 -8.31
C ALA A 38 7.47 -2.92 -7.83
N ARG A 39 7.02 -4.14 -7.60
CA ARG A 39 5.70 -4.36 -7.01
C ARG A 39 5.78 -4.12 -5.51
N GLN A 40 4.66 -3.74 -4.90
CA GLN A 40 4.59 -3.44 -3.48
C GLN A 40 3.50 -4.25 -2.80
N ALA A 41 3.84 -4.86 -1.68
CA ALA A 41 2.91 -5.55 -0.81
C ALA A 41 2.86 -4.85 0.54
N PHE A 42 1.71 -4.91 1.21
CA PHE A 42 1.46 -4.23 2.48
C PHE A 42 0.80 -5.19 3.45
N LEU A 43 1.34 -5.22 4.66
CA LEU A 43 0.75 -5.97 5.76
C LEU A 43 0.01 -5.01 6.69
N ASP A 44 -1.18 -5.42 7.15
CA ASP A 44 -1.94 -4.66 8.14
C ASP A 44 -1.15 -4.58 9.45
N ARG A 45 -1.14 -3.39 10.07
CA ARG A 45 -0.39 -3.15 11.30
C ARG A 45 -0.82 -4.10 12.43
N LYS A 46 -2.12 -4.39 12.54
CA LYS A 46 -2.65 -5.33 13.55
C LYS A 46 -2.12 -6.75 13.33
N ALA A 47 -2.08 -7.21 12.09
CA ALA A 47 -1.56 -8.53 11.74
C ALA A 47 -0.05 -8.65 12.02
N ALA A 48 0.68 -7.53 11.93
CA ALA A 48 2.12 -7.48 12.16
C ALA A 48 2.51 -7.19 13.62
N THR A 49 1.54 -6.99 14.52
CA THR A 49 1.82 -6.59 15.91
C THR A 49 1.67 -7.78 16.86
N LYS A 50 2.71 -8.01 17.67
CA LYS A 50 2.69 -9.01 18.72
C LYS A 50 3.38 -8.44 19.96
N LYS A 51 2.64 -8.36 21.09
CA LYS A 51 3.16 -7.83 22.36
C LYS A 51 3.80 -6.46 22.23
N GLY A 52 3.22 -5.57 21.40
CA GLY A 52 3.72 -4.22 21.18
C GLY A 52 4.86 -4.11 20.17
N ASP A 53 5.36 -5.23 19.68
CA ASP A 53 6.38 -5.26 18.62
C ASP A 53 5.73 -5.35 17.25
N ILE A 54 6.18 -4.51 16.31
CA ILE A 54 5.67 -4.45 14.94
C ILE A 54 6.71 -5.04 13.99
N GLY A 55 6.34 -6.09 13.27
CA GLY A 55 7.20 -6.71 12.27
C GLY A 55 6.48 -7.79 11.48
N ILE A 56 6.92 -8.01 10.26
CA ILE A 56 6.35 -9.05 9.38
C ILE A 56 6.48 -10.42 10.03
N GLU A 57 7.55 -10.66 10.77
CA GLU A 57 7.80 -11.93 11.46
C GLU A 57 6.72 -12.27 12.50
N ASN A 58 5.98 -11.29 12.97
CA ASN A 58 4.89 -11.47 13.94
C ASN A 58 3.57 -11.91 13.29
N ALA A 59 3.46 -11.82 11.96
CA ALA A 59 2.24 -12.15 11.24
C ALA A 59 2.13 -13.66 11.01
N ASP A 60 0.89 -14.15 10.95
CA ASP A 60 0.68 -15.55 10.56
C ASP A 60 0.93 -15.74 9.05
N PRO A 61 1.23 -16.97 8.62
CA PRO A 61 1.54 -17.24 7.21
C PRO A 61 0.41 -16.84 6.25
N GLU A 62 -0.85 -16.97 6.65
CA GLU A 62 -1.98 -16.65 5.79
C GLU A 62 -2.10 -15.14 5.55
N SER A 63 -1.85 -14.31 6.57
CA SER A 63 -1.83 -12.86 6.41
C SER A 63 -0.72 -12.42 5.45
N ILE A 64 0.43 -13.05 5.53
CA ILE A 64 1.56 -12.78 4.62
C ILE A 64 1.19 -13.18 3.19
N ARG A 65 0.63 -14.36 2.99
CA ARG A 65 0.20 -14.81 1.65
C ARG A 65 -0.82 -13.88 1.04
N GLU A 66 -1.79 -13.45 1.83
CA GLU A 66 -2.83 -12.53 1.37
C GLU A 66 -2.24 -11.18 0.95
N ALA A 67 -1.31 -10.64 1.75
CA ALA A 67 -0.60 -9.41 1.40
C ALA A 67 0.16 -9.55 0.07
N LEU A 68 0.82 -10.67 -0.14
CA LEU A 68 1.55 -10.93 -1.38
C LEU A 68 0.61 -11.13 -2.59
N ARG A 69 -0.56 -11.76 -2.40
CA ARG A 69 -1.56 -11.87 -3.48
C ARG A 69 -2.09 -10.51 -3.92
N LYS A 70 -2.22 -9.57 -2.99
CA LYS A 70 -2.69 -8.21 -3.26
C LYS A 70 -1.58 -7.27 -3.74
N ALA A 71 -0.36 -7.75 -3.93
CA ALA A 71 0.77 -6.91 -4.32
C ALA A 71 0.45 -6.12 -5.60
N HIS A 72 0.70 -4.81 -5.53
CA HIS A 72 0.44 -3.89 -6.64
C HIS A 72 1.72 -3.58 -7.39
N GLY A 73 1.65 -3.65 -8.72
CA GLY A 73 2.73 -3.20 -9.59
C GLY A 73 2.53 -1.75 -9.99
N SER A 74 3.62 -1.08 -10.35
CA SER A 74 3.50 0.14 -11.11
C SER A 74 3.17 -0.26 -12.56
N PHE A 75 2.14 0.35 -13.11
CA PHE A 75 1.79 0.11 -14.51
C PHE A 75 2.66 0.98 -15.40
N ASP A 76 3.11 0.42 -16.54
CA ASP A 76 3.93 1.11 -17.53
C ASP A 76 3.27 2.37 -18.09
N ALA A 77 1.96 2.46 -18.00
CA ALA A 77 1.20 3.61 -18.43
C ALA A 77 0.65 4.35 -17.20
N LYS A 78 1.34 5.40 -16.76
CA LYS A 78 0.71 6.38 -15.89
C LYS A 78 -0.46 7.00 -16.66
N PRO A 79 -1.69 6.97 -16.10
CA PRO A 79 -2.79 7.65 -16.76
C PRO A 79 -2.41 9.12 -16.98
N ALA A 80 -2.76 9.68 -18.12
CA ALA A 80 -2.48 11.07 -18.47
C ALA A 80 -3.09 12.05 -17.45
N ALA A 81 -4.13 11.62 -16.72
CA ALA A 81 -4.75 12.36 -15.63
C ALA A 81 -5.05 11.40 -14.48
N PRO A 82 -4.98 11.86 -13.21
CA PRO A 82 -5.34 11.03 -12.07
C PRO A 82 -6.81 10.64 -12.11
N VAL A 83 -7.10 9.36 -11.81
CA VAL A 83 -8.46 8.84 -11.73
C VAL A 83 -9.16 9.34 -10.47
N PHE A 84 -8.41 9.44 -9.37
CA PHE A 84 -8.91 9.88 -8.07
C PHE A 84 -8.40 11.29 -7.74
N LEU A 85 -9.27 12.10 -7.17
CA LEU A 85 -8.97 13.46 -6.71
C LEU A 85 -9.22 13.55 -5.20
N GLN A 86 -8.73 14.61 -4.58
CA GLN A 86 -8.94 14.86 -3.15
C GLN A 86 -10.44 14.87 -2.79
N LYS A 87 -11.28 15.34 -3.69
CA LYS A 87 -12.73 15.33 -3.51
C LYS A 87 -13.27 13.92 -3.27
N ASP A 88 -12.75 12.92 -3.98
CA ASP A 88 -13.18 11.53 -3.79
C ASP A 88 -12.91 11.04 -2.37
N LEU A 89 -11.77 11.42 -1.80
CA LEU A 89 -11.43 11.08 -0.42
C LEU A 89 -12.35 11.80 0.57
N LEU A 90 -12.65 13.05 0.32
CA LEU A 90 -13.53 13.85 1.16
C LEU A 90 -14.95 13.27 1.17
N ASP A 91 -15.50 12.98 0.00
CA ASP A 91 -16.84 12.42 -0.16
C ASP A 91 -16.97 11.04 0.49
N ALA A 92 -15.91 10.26 0.50
CA ALA A 92 -15.89 8.93 1.11
C ALA A 92 -15.58 8.96 2.63
N GLY A 93 -15.36 10.14 3.21
CA GLY A 93 -15.04 10.28 4.63
C GLY A 93 -13.63 9.82 5.00
N LEU A 94 -12.74 9.76 4.02
CA LEU A 94 -11.35 9.32 4.21
C LEU A 94 -10.43 10.46 4.65
N ILE A 95 -10.90 11.69 4.55
CA ILE A 95 -10.27 12.90 5.07
C ILE A 95 -11.35 13.83 5.62
N GLY A 96 -10.97 14.72 6.53
CA GLY A 96 -11.84 15.78 7.01
C GLY A 96 -12.86 15.39 8.09
N GLN A 97 -12.82 14.16 8.60
CA GLN A 97 -13.72 13.68 9.65
C GLN A 97 -12.91 13.12 10.82
N ALA A 98 -13.56 13.03 11.99
CA ALA A 98 -12.91 12.52 13.22
C ALA A 98 -12.45 11.06 13.06
N ASP A 99 -13.19 10.25 12.31
CA ASP A 99 -12.91 8.83 12.07
C ASP A 99 -12.14 8.55 10.77
N SER A 100 -11.69 9.60 10.07
CA SER A 100 -11.05 9.45 8.76
C SER A 100 -9.82 8.56 8.80
N ALA A 101 -8.98 8.67 9.85
CA ALA A 101 -7.79 7.82 9.99
C ALA A 101 -8.15 6.34 10.08
N ALA A 102 -9.16 5.99 10.87
CA ALA A 102 -9.64 4.62 11.01
C ALA A 102 -10.24 4.10 9.69
N ARG A 103 -10.97 4.95 8.99
CA ARG A 103 -11.52 4.60 7.67
C ARG A 103 -10.43 4.35 6.64
N ARG A 104 -9.39 5.18 6.63
CA ARG A 104 -8.24 4.96 5.73
C ARG A 104 -7.50 3.66 6.05
N GLU A 105 -7.32 3.35 7.34
CA GLU A 105 -6.69 2.10 7.75
C GLU A 105 -7.45 0.88 7.22
N LYS A 106 -8.76 0.89 7.38
CA LYS A 106 -9.63 -0.20 6.91
C LYS A 106 -9.63 -0.31 5.38
N LEU A 107 -9.75 0.82 4.69
CA LEU A 107 -9.71 0.85 3.23
C LEU A 107 -8.36 0.35 2.71
N GLY A 108 -7.28 0.80 3.31
CA GLY A 108 -5.92 0.37 2.94
C GLY A 108 -5.72 -1.13 3.08
N LYS A 109 -6.34 -1.75 4.09
CA LYS A 109 -6.34 -3.19 4.28
C LYS A 109 -7.15 -3.90 3.19
N ILE A 110 -8.37 -3.44 2.92
CA ILE A 110 -9.26 -4.04 1.91
C ILE A 110 -8.59 -4.02 0.53
N LEU A 111 -8.03 -2.88 0.15
CA LEU A 111 -7.41 -2.70 -1.17
C LEU A 111 -5.96 -3.17 -1.25
N GLY A 112 -5.33 -3.49 -0.11
CA GLY A 112 -3.93 -3.92 -0.09
C GLY A 112 -2.94 -2.80 -0.44
N ILE A 113 -3.27 -1.55 -0.11
CA ILE A 113 -2.43 -0.38 -0.40
C ILE A 113 -1.73 0.20 0.84
N GLY A 114 -1.91 -0.44 1.99
CA GLY A 114 -1.29 -0.04 3.23
C GLY A 114 -1.93 1.18 3.88
N TYR A 115 -1.41 1.54 5.07
CA TYR A 115 -1.85 2.71 5.81
C TYR A 115 -1.04 3.94 5.41
N GLY A 116 -1.69 5.09 5.37
CA GLY A 116 -1.05 6.37 5.14
C GLY A 116 -2.00 7.52 5.43
N ASN A 117 -1.48 8.74 5.39
CA ASN A 117 -2.33 9.92 5.46
C ASN A 117 -3.10 10.08 4.13
N GLY A 118 -3.96 11.11 4.05
CA GLY A 118 -4.77 11.33 2.85
C GLY A 118 -3.94 11.53 1.58
N LYS A 119 -2.82 12.23 1.66
CA LYS A 119 -1.93 12.45 0.52
C LYS A 119 -1.32 11.15 0.01
N VAL A 120 -0.83 10.31 0.91
CA VAL A 120 -0.24 9.00 0.56
C VAL A 120 -1.31 8.09 -0.03
N MET A 121 -2.50 8.05 0.56
CA MET A 121 -3.60 7.25 0.04
C MET A 121 -3.99 7.65 -1.36
N LEU A 122 -4.15 8.95 -1.61
CA LEU A 122 -4.47 9.47 -2.94
C LEU A 122 -3.41 9.08 -3.96
N GLN A 123 -2.14 9.22 -3.60
CA GLN A 123 -1.03 8.83 -4.47
C GLN A 123 -1.07 7.34 -4.81
N ARG A 124 -1.31 6.49 -3.81
CA ARG A 124 -1.36 5.03 -4.03
C ARG A 124 -2.57 4.60 -4.84
N LEU A 125 -3.74 5.18 -4.60
CA LEU A 125 -4.93 4.90 -5.41
C LEU A 125 -4.67 5.14 -6.89
N ASN A 126 -3.99 6.22 -7.22
CA ASN A 126 -3.66 6.56 -8.60
C ASN A 126 -2.49 5.73 -9.15
N SER A 127 -1.40 5.62 -8.39
CA SER A 127 -0.18 4.97 -8.89
C SER A 127 -0.32 3.45 -9.00
N PHE A 128 -1.15 2.82 -8.18
CA PHE A 128 -1.41 1.39 -8.26
C PHE A 128 -2.53 1.02 -9.23
N GLY A 129 -3.12 2.01 -9.88
CA GLY A 129 -4.18 1.77 -10.85
C GLY A 129 -5.44 1.16 -10.26
N ILE A 130 -5.79 1.54 -9.03
CA ILE A 130 -7.01 1.07 -8.39
C ILE A 130 -8.21 1.51 -9.23
N GLU A 131 -9.06 0.56 -9.60
CA GLU A 131 -10.26 0.87 -10.36
C GLU A 131 -11.32 1.53 -9.47
N ARG A 132 -12.09 2.44 -10.05
CA ARG A 132 -13.14 3.16 -9.31
C ARG A 132 -14.17 2.21 -8.69
N ASP A 133 -14.57 1.18 -9.41
CA ASP A 133 -15.52 0.19 -8.89
C ASP A 133 -14.99 -0.52 -7.65
N ALA A 134 -13.72 -0.92 -7.66
CA ALA A 134 -13.07 -1.55 -6.51
C ALA A 134 -13.02 -0.60 -5.31
N PHE A 135 -12.71 0.67 -5.56
CA PHE A 135 -12.70 1.71 -4.54
C PHE A 135 -14.10 1.90 -3.92
N GLU A 136 -15.12 2.04 -4.75
CA GLU A 136 -16.49 2.27 -4.28
C GLU A 136 -17.03 1.08 -3.48
N GLN A 137 -16.76 -0.15 -3.94
CA GLN A 137 -17.14 -1.34 -3.19
C GLN A 137 -16.45 -1.41 -1.84
N ALA A 138 -15.15 -1.08 -1.79
CA ALA A 138 -14.40 -1.06 -0.55
C ALA A 138 -14.91 0.01 0.43
N VAL A 139 -15.30 1.19 -0.08
CA VAL A 139 -15.88 2.27 0.73
C VAL A 139 -17.20 1.84 1.36
N GLN A 140 -18.01 1.05 0.66
CA GLN A 140 -19.27 0.53 1.21
C GLN A 140 -19.05 -0.43 2.39
N GLU A 141 -17.89 -1.02 2.52
CA GLU A 141 -17.54 -1.93 3.62
C GLU A 141 -17.02 -1.19 4.87
N LEU A 142 -16.84 0.10 4.81
CA LEU A 142 -16.35 0.92 5.92
C LEU A 142 -17.48 1.29 6.96
#